data_939eeb755ba922c757c97669767a9e91
#
_entry.id   939eeb755ba922c757c97669767a9e91
#
_cell.length_a   1.000
_cell.length_b   1.000
_cell.length_c   1.000
_cell.angle_alpha   90.00
_cell.angle_beta   90.00
_cell.angle_gamma   90.00
#
_symmetry.space_group_name_H-M   'P 1'
#
loop_
_entity.id
_entity.type
_entity.pdbx_description
1 polymer ?
#
loop_
_entity_poly.entity_id
_entity_poly.type
_entity_poly.pdbx_seq_one_letter_code
_entity_poly.pdbx_strand_id
1 'polypeptide(L)'
;MTPRRGDRRAMYARARRALASRASACWPRDAVASTSFARAQSAQSARAKSLGRGRACAARNVPTWATCDPEAMSRRTGGPATCANLINGTWRAPSTGETTERVVDPMAKDDVVVVAPKTNTEGEIAEVARSLASCPKSGLHNPLKAPERYLKYGEVSAKLAEEMRKPAVEEFFARLIQRVAPKSHAQALAEVVVTRKFLENFAGDNVRFLARGFSVSGDHLGQTSHGLRWPYGPVSVITPFNFPLEIPVLQLMGALFMGNKALVKSDTKVSIVLEQFIRLMLECGAPATDLDFINCDGATMNEILRRAKPKMTLFTGSQKVAHHLTKELDGNVKLEDAGFDWKILGPDVGDVDYVAHVCDQDAYACSGQKCSAQSILFMHENWVKAGIEAKIASLAAQRNLSDLTVGPVLTVTTQTMLDHAKKLAELPGARVAFGGRELNEGEHNIPSQYGAIEPTAIFVPLKTIMASDENFKLATTEIFGPLQVLTSYCDDEVSLVLDACEKMDAHLTAAVVSSDELFVQRVLGSTVNGTTYAGRRARTTGAPQNHWFGPAGTPLAGGIGTIEAIRLVWSCHREVIYDRGPVEAGWTTPPRA
;
A
#
# COMPACT_ATOMS: atom_id res chain seq x y z
N MET A 1 -59.71 7.18 -30.15
CA MET A 1 -59.06 6.69 -31.40
C MET A 1 -57.63 6.27 -31.08
N THR A 2 -57.39 5.00 -30.95
CA THR A 2 -56.08 4.40 -30.67
C THR A 2 -55.31 4.21 -31.97
N PRO A 3 -54.01 4.58 -32.09
CA PRO A 3 -53.26 4.41 -33.32
C PRO A 3 -52.91 2.94 -33.55
N ARG A 4 -52.97 2.55 -34.85
CA ARG A 4 -52.76 1.19 -35.33
C ARG A 4 -51.29 0.72 -35.13
N ARG A 5 -51.13 -0.59 -34.86
CA ARG A 5 -49.86 -1.28 -34.58
C ARG A 5 -48.72 -1.11 -35.62
N GLY A 6 -48.96 -0.55 -36.80
CA GLY A 6 -47.97 -0.32 -37.84
C GLY A 6 -47.05 0.90 -37.62
N ASP A 7 -47.57 1.95 -36.97
CA ASP A 7 -46.83 3.23 -36.85
C ASP A 7 -45.73 3.23 -35.75
N ARG A 8 -45.86 2.35 -34.79
CA ARG A 8 -44.85 2.26 -33.72
C ARG A 8 -43.52 1.65 -34.19
N ARG A 9 -43.54 0.72 -35.16
CA ARG A 9 -42.30 0.12 -35.70
C ARG A 9 -41.51 1.09 -36.55
N ALA A 10 -42.15 1.95 -37.31
CA ALA A 10 -41.51 2.96 -38.13
C ALA A 10 -40.88 4.08 -37.28
N MET A 11 -41.51 4.46 -36.17
CA MET A 11 -40.99 5.47 -35.24
C MET A 11 -39.76 4.98 -34.49
N TYR A 12 -39.73 3.70 -34.04
CA TYR A 12 -38.57 3.10 -33.40
C TYR A 12 -37.39 2.89 -34.36
N ALA A 13 -37.64 2.59 -35.61
CA ALA A 13 -36.59 2.45 -36.62
C ALA A 13 -35.94 3.81 -37.00
N ARG A 14 -36.72 4.91 -37.02
CA ARG A 14 -36.18 6.26 -37.21
C ARG A 14 -35.38 6.77 -35.99
N ALA A 15 -35.83 6.47 -34.76
CA ALA A 15 -35.11 6.82 -33.55
C ALA A 15 -33.75 6.08 -33.42
N ARG A 16 -33.67 4.81 -33.82
CA ARG A 16 -32.41 4.06 -33.86
C ARG A 16 -31.43 4.58 -34.89
N ARG A 17 -31.87 5.04 -36.05
CA ARG A 17 -30.98 5.64 -37.07
C ARG A 17 -30.47 7.02 -36.66
N ALA A 18 -31.27 7.82 -35.96
CA ALA A 18 -30.86 9.14 -35.46
C ALA A 18 -29.89 9.05 -34.27
N LEU A 19 -29.95 7.99 -33.47
CA LEU A 19 -28.98 7.71 -32.41
C LEU A 19 -27.65 7.14 -32.93
N ALA A 20 -27.70 6.37 -34.03
CA ALA A 20 -26.48 5.83 -34.65
C ALA A 20 -25.65 6.87 -35.40
N SER A 21 -26.29 7.93 -35.93
CA SER A 21 -25.61 9.01 -36.69
C SER A 21 -25.06 10.14 -35.81
N ARG A 22 -25.43 10.21 -34.52
CA ARG A 22 -24.88 11.17 -33.54
C ARG A 22 -23.76 10.61 -32.66
N ALA A 23 -23.46 9.31 -32.75
CA ALA A 23 -22.39 8.66 -32.00
C ALA A 23 -21.01 8.68 -32.69
N SER A 24 -20.88 9.30 -33.85
CA SER A 24 -19.63 9.33 -34.63
C SER A 24 -18.92 10.69 -34.68
N ALA A 25 -19.35 11.67 -33.87
CA ALA A 25 -18.62 12.94 -33.78
C ALA A 25 -18.47 13.33 -32.31
N CYS A 26 -17.24 13.41 -31.86
CA CYS A 26 -16.73 13.84 -30.55
C CYS A 26 -16.49 12.74 -29.49
N TRP A 27 -15.42 11.98 -29.71
CA TRP A 27 -14.46 11.58 -28.66
C TRP A 27 -13.19 11.08 -29.33
N PRO A 28 -12.00 11.63 -29.07
CA PRO A 28 -10.76 11.03 -29.54
C PRO A 28 -10.59 9.68 -28.86
N ARG A 29 -10.32 8.66 -29.65
CA ARG A 29 -9.92 7.34 -29.18
C ARG A 29 -8.48 7.44 -28.63
N ASP A 30 -8.32 7.81 -27.39
CA ASP A 30 -7.09 7.54 -26.64
C ASP A 30 -7.32 6.35 -25.71
N ALA A 31 -7.47 5.19 -26.32
CA ALA A 31 -7.29 3.90 -25.67
C ALA A 31 -5.80 3.58 -25.64
N VAL A 32 -5.01 4.23 -24.78
CA VAL A 32 -3.61 3.87 -24.53
C VAL A 32 -3.19 4.30 -23.13
N ALA A 33 -3.67 3.61 -22.11
CA ALA A 33 -3.06 3.69 -20.80
C ALA A 33 -2.37 2.38 -20.35
N SER A 34 -2.57 1.27 -21.08
CA SER A 34 -1.99 -0.03 -20.72
C SER A 34 -0.79 -0.48 -21.56
N THR A 35 -0.58 0.12 -22.73
CA THR A 35 0.61 -0.13 -23.56
C THR A 35 1.80 0.77 -23.22
N SER A 36 1.60 1.82 -22.40
CA SER A 36 2.67 2.75 -22.00
C SER A 36 3.63 2.13 -20.99
N PHE A 37 3.17 1.21 -20.14
CA PHE A 37 4.04 0.61 -19.13
C PHE A 37 5.04 -0.38 -19.76
N ALA A 38 4.61 -1.23 -20.68
CA ALA A 38 5.49 -2.14 -21.41
C ALA A 38 6.41 -1.44 -22.42
N ARG A 39 5.90 -0.37 -23.09
CA ARG A 39 6.74 0.47 -23.98
C ARG A 39 7.69 1.38 -23.22
N ALA A 40 7.35 1.85 -22.02
CA ALA A 40 8.26 2.57 -21.16
C ALA A 40 9.42 1.68 -20.71
N GLN A 41 9.18 0.42 -20.38
CA GLN A 41 10.24 -0.53 -20.03
C GLN A 41 11.16 -0.84 -21.22
N SER A 42 10.65 -1.00 -22.44
CA SER A 42 11.49 -1.27 -23.62
C SER A 42 12.28 -0.04 -24.09
N ALA A 43 11.69 1.17 -24.00
CA ALA A 43 12.39 2.42 -24.30
C ALA A 43 13.44 2.81 -23.26
N GLN A 44 13.22 2.44 -21.97
CA GLN A 44 14.18 2.65 -20.90
C GLN A 44 15.37 1.68 -20.97
N SER A 45 15.14 0.42 -21.37
CA SER A 45 16.22 -0.54 -21.62
C SER A 45 17.15 -0.10 -22.77
N ALA A 46 16.60 0.52 -23.79
CA ALA A 46 17.39 1.11 -24.90
C ALA A 46 18.17 2.36 -24.44
N ARG A 47 17.61 3.18 -23.57
CA ARG A 47 18.28 4.38 -23.02
C ARG A 47 19.36 4.05 -21.98
N ALA A 48 19.18 2.99 -21.18
CA ALA A 48 20.19 2.53 -20.23
C ALA A 48 21.46 2.00 -20.91
N LYS A 49 21.33 1.40 -22.09
CA LYS A 49 22.49 0.91 -22.87
C LYS A 49 23.30 2.04 -23.55
N SER A 50 22.76 3.24 -23.71
CA SER A 50 23.44 4.40 -24.31
C SER A 50 24.18 5.29 -23.29
N LEU A 51 23.95 5.10 -21.98
CA LEU A 51 24.55 5.91 -20.91
C LEU A 51 25.86 5.34 -20.35
N GLY A 52 26.42 4.31 -20.98
CA GLY A 52 27.60 3.57 -20.53
C GLY A 52 28.93 4.08 -21.03
N ARG A 53 29.14 5.35 -21.40
CA ARG A 53 30.48 5.94 -21.63
C ARG A 53 30.47 7.47 -21.44
N GLY A 54 31.14 7.93 -20.37
CA GLY A 54 31.47 9.34 -20.17
C GLY A 54 30.85 9.95 -18.92
N ARG A 55 31.30 9.56 -17.71
CA ARG A 55 31.06 10.34 -16.50
C ARG A 55 31.98 11.57 -16.49
N ALA A 56 31.52 12.65 -17.10
CA ALA A 56 31.85 13.97 -16.62
C ALA A 56 31.07 14.21 -15.33
N CYS A 57 31.71 14.73 -14.29
CA CYS A 57 31.10 15.06 -13.00
C CYS A 57 30.03 16.13 -13.23
N ALA A 58 28.81 15.71 -13.57
CA ALA A 58 27.65 16.61 -13.61
C ALA A 58 27.37 17.05 -12.18
N ALA A 59 27.18 18.34 -11.96
CA ALA A 59 26.80 18.91 -10.67
C ALA A 59 25.60 18.09 -10.10
N ARG A 60 25.75 17.61 -8.87
CA ARG A 60 24.73 16.78 -8.20
C ARG A 60 23.48 17.64 -8.00
N ASN A 61 22.41 17.33 -8.73
CA ASN A 61 21.12 18.04 -8.63
C ASN A 61 20.32 17.52 -7.41
N VAL A 62 20.85 17.73 -6.21
CA VAL A 62 20.08 17.50 -4.98
C VAL A 62 19.07 18.64 -4.84
N PRO A 63 17.77 18.37 -4.63
CA PRO A 63 16.78 19.41 -4.43
C PRO A 63 17.13 20.32 -3.24
N THR A 64 16.83 21.61 -3.32
CA THR A 64 17.23 22.60 -2.29
C THR A 64 16.63 22.39 -0.91
N TRP A 65 15.48 21.74 -0.84
CA TRP A 65 14.79 21.38 0.41
C TRP A 65 15.36 20.10 1.04
N ALA A 66 16.10 19.29 0.28
CA ALA A 66 16.65 18.03 0.77
C ALA A 66 17.84 18.26 1.69
N THR A 67 17.98 17.42 2.71
CA THR A 67 19.05 17.47 3.71
C THR A 67 20.08 16.36 3.55
N CYS A 68 19.91 15.49 2.57
CA CYS A 68 20.86 14.42 2.24
C CYS A 68 21.02 14.28 0.73
N ASP A 69 22.14 13.69 0.33
CA ASP A 69 22.41 13.25 -1.04
C ASP A 69 22.46 11.72 -1.06
N PRO A 70 21.49 11.03 -1.71
CA PRO A 70 21.44 9.57 -1.75
C PRO A 70 22.73 8.91 -2.28
N GLU A 71 23.45 9.59 -3.17
CA GLU A 71 24.71 9.08 -3.75
C GLU A 71 25.91 9.27 -2.80
N ALA A 72 25.80 10.19 -1.83
CA ALA A 72 26.83 10.46 -0.84
C ALA A 72 26.60 9.72 0.49
N MET A 73 25.41 9.13 0.68
CA MET A 73 25.10 8.36 1.90
C MET A 73 25.99 7.14 1.96
N SER A 74 26.80 7.05 2.97
CA SER A 74 27.88 6.12 3.27
C SER A 74 28.37 5.19 2.14
N ARG A 75 28.69 4.00 2.22
CA ARG A 75 29.60 3.11 1.47
C ARG A 75 31.04 3.54 1.63
N ARG A 76 31.39 3.89 2.89
CA ARG A 76 32.75 4.16 3.37
C ARG A 76 33.44 5.41 2.80
N THR A 77 32.71 6.30 2.10
CA THR A 77 33.33 7.53 1.53
C THR A 77 32.58 8.82 1.86
N GLY A 78 31.29 8.73 2.17
CA GLY A 78 30.45 9.82 2.69
C GLY A 78 30.06 9.54 4.14
N GLY A 79 29.60 10.48 4.92
CA GLY A 79 29.03 10.23 6.23
C GLY A 79 27.62 9.61 6.11
N PRO A 80 27.07 9.04 7.21
CA PRO A 80 25.67 8.68 7.25
C PRO A 80 24.79 9.92 7.07
N ALA A 81 23.66 9.77 6.41
CA ALA A 81 22.65 10.83 6.39
C ALA A 81 22.01 10.98 7.77
N THR A 82 21.59 12.20 8.10
CA THR A 82 20.93 12.49 9.37
C THR A 82 19.42 12.61 9.15
N CYS A 83 18.65 11.75 9.80
CA CYS A 83 17.20 11.85 9.90
C CYS A 83 16.85 12.67 11.16
N ALA A 84 15.80 13.50 11.10
CA ALA A 84 15.35 14.32 12.23
C ALA A 84 13.89 14.01 12.58
N ASN A 85 13.50 14.24 13.84
CA ASN A 85 12.10 14.26 14.26
C ASN A 85 11.48 15.63 13.97
N LEU A 86 10.18 15.67 13.67
CA LEU A 86 9.38 16.89 13.61
C LEU A 86 8.36 16.85 14.77
N ILE A 87 8.47 17.76 15.73
CA ILE A 87 7.58 17.81 16.90
C ILE A 87 7.06 19.22 17.05
N ASN A 88 5.74 19.37 17.02
CA ASN A 88 5.06 20.67 17.13
C ASN A 88 5.67 21.74 16.19
N GLY A 89 5.89 21.36 14.93
CA GLY A 89 6.43 22.25 13.88
C GLY A 89 7.93 22.52 13.96
N THR A 90 8.67 21.88 14.88
CA THR A 90 10.12 22.09 15.07
C THR A 90 10.91 20.82 14.73
N TRP A 91 11.86 20.94 13.80
CA TRP A 91 12.80 19.86 13.47
C TRP A 91 13.83 19.68 14.58
N ARG A 92 14.07 18.41 14.95
CA ARG A 92 15.04 17.99 15.98
C ARG A 92 15.97 16.92 15.43
N ALA A 93 17.19 17.31 15.19
CA ALA A 93 18.25 16.39 14.79
C ALA A 93 18.61 15.45 15.98
N PRO A 94 19.15 14.24 15.71
CA PRO A 94 19.66 13.36 16.75
C PRO A 94 20.78 14.05 17.53
N SER A 95 20.74 13.90 18.86
CA SER A 95 21.85 14.25 19.73
C SER A 95 22.90 13.12 19.73
N THR A 96 24.11 13.39 20.22
CA THR A 96 25.15 12.36 20.32
C THR A 96 24.88 11.37 21.47
N GLY A 97 25.27 10.09 21.29
CA GLY A 97 25.23 9.08 22.37
C GLY A 97 24.04 8.11 22.29
N GLU A 98 23.53 7.70 23.45
CA GLU A 98 22.51 6.64 23.61
C GLU A 98 21.14 6.99 23.00
N THR A 99 20.90 8.25 22.69
CA THR A 99 19.66 8.74 22.08
C THR A 99 19.66 8.65 20.56
N THR A 100 20.63 7.94 19.98
CA THR A 100 20.85 7.86 18.53
C THR A 100 20.73 6.44 18.03
N GLU A 101 19.92 6.21 17.00
CA GLU A 101 19.84 4.95 16.24
C GLU A 101 20.76 5.02 15.01
N ARG A 102 21.54 3.97 14.80
CA ARG A 102 22.43 3.82 13.66
C ARG A 102 21.90 2.76 12.72
N VAL A 103 21.42 3.15 11.55
CA VAL A 103 20.87 2.25 10.54
C VAL A 103 22.00 1.69 9.69
N VAL A 104 22.15 0.36 9.71
CA VAL A 104 23.15 -0.37 8.92
C VAL A 104 22.73 -0.38 7.44
N ASP A 105 23.69 -0.19 6.53
CA ASP A 105 23.45 -0.30 5.08
C ASP A 105 23.03 -1.73 4.73
N PRO A 106 21.84 -1.94 4.12
CA PRO A 106 21.39 -3.28 3.75
C PRO A 106 22.29 -4.01 2.75
N MET A 107 23.12 -3.29 2.03
CA MET A 107 24.02 -3.82 0.99
C MET A 107 25.49 -3.86 1.42
N ALA A 108 25.83 -3.37 2.61
CA ALA A 108 27.21 -3.28 3.04
C ALA A 108 27.37 -3.57 4.53
N LYS A 109 27.98 -4.70 4.85
CA LYS A 109 28.40 -5.06 6.22
C LYS A 109 29.19 -3.91 6.86
N ASP A 110 28.93 -3.63 8.13
CA ASP A 110 29.66 -2.66 8.96
C ASP A 110 29.63 -1.21 8.44
N ASP A 111 28.70 -0.88 7.53
CA ASP A 111 28.48 0.47 7.07
C ASP A 111 27.19 1.05 7.67
N VAL A 112 27.19 2.36 7.98
CA VAL A 112 26.01 3.07 8.52
C VAL A 112 25.51 4.06 7.48
N VAL A 113 24.27 3.89 7.07
CA VAL A 113 23.66 4.69 6.01
C VAL A 113 22.86 5.87 6.54
N VAL A 114 22.24 5.75 7.73
CA VAL A 114 21.43 6.78 8.38
C VAL A 114 21.69 6.79 9.88
N VAL A 115 21.63 7.99 10.46
CA VAL A 115 21.60 8.23 11.89
C VAL A 115 20.28 8.94 12.22
N ALA A 116 19.49 8.38 13.13
CA ALA A 116 18.17 8.89 13.51
C ALA A 116 18.03 9.07 15.03
N PRO A 117 17.15 9.96 15.53
CA PRO A 117 16.82 10.04 16.95
C PRO A 117 16.15 8.76 17.45
N LYS A 118 16.36 8.38 18.69
CA LYS A 118 15.64 7.27 19.33
C LYS A 118 14.32 7.66 20.00
N THR A 119 14.16 8.91 20.40
CA THR A 119 12.98 9.39 21.15
C THR A 119 12.67 8.48 22.35
N ASN A 120 13.60 8.36 23.29
CA ASN A 120 13.48 7.42 24.40
C ASN A 120 13.51 8.08 25.79
N THR A 121 13.66 9.41 25.86
CA THR A 121 13.65 10.13 27.13
C THR A 121 12.21 10.43 27.58
N GLU A 122 11.97 10.42 28.90
CA GLU A 122 10.66 10.75 29.49
C GLU A 122 10.14 12.13 29.02
N GLY A 123 11.05 13.11 28.90
CA GLY A 123 10.71 14.46 28.43
C GLY A 123 10.21 14.47 27.01
N GLU A 124 10.88 13.77 26.08
CA GLU A 124 10.49 13.66 24.67
C GLU A 124 9.16 12.92 24.52
N ILE A 125 9.00 11.78 25.21
CA ILE A 125 7.77 10.99 25.20
C ILE A 125 6.58 11.86 25.65
N ALA A 126 6.73 12.57 26.77
CA ALA A 126 5.70 13.46 27.29
C ALA A 126 5.41 14.64 26.35
N GLU A 127 6.41 15.18 25.66
CA GLU A 127 6.23 16.25 24.70
C GLU A 127 5.45 15.81 23.45
N VAL A 128 5.82 14.70 22.85
CA VAL A 128 5.11 14.12 21.69
C VAL A 128 3.66 13.79 22.06
N ALA A 129 3.45 13.16 23.23
CA ALA A 129 2.10 12.84 23.69
C ALA A 129 1.25 14.10 23.90
N ARG A 130 1.80 15.17 24.49
CA ARG A 130 1.11 16.46 24.65
C ARG A 130 0.84 17.13 23.30
N SER A 131 1.79 17.10 22.36
CA SER A 131 1.60 17.66 21.02
C SER A 131 0.41 17.01 20.32
N LEU A 132 0.32 15.70 20.32
CA LEU A 132 -0.82 15.01 19.72
C LEU A 132 -2.13 15.26 20.48
N ALA A 133 -2.10 15.17 21.81
CA ALA A 133 -3.29 15.39 22.66
C ALA A 133 -3.83 16.82 22.60
N SER A 134 -3.03 17.80 22.16
CA SER A 134 -3.47 19.20 21.96
C SER A 134 -4.47 19.36 20.80
N CYS A 135 -4.57 18.37 19.92
CA CYS A 135 -5.53 18.41 18.82
C CYS A 135 -6.98 18.39 19.35
N PRO A 136 -7.82 19.35 18.93
CA PRO A 136 -9.24 19.32 19.30
C PRO A 136 -9.94 18.03 18.87
N LYS A 137 -10.88 17.53 19.66
CA LYS A 137 -11.72 16.38 19.30
C LYS A 137 -12.51 16.57 17.99
N SER A 138 -12.74 17.82 17.60
CA SER A 138 -13.39 18.21 16.34
C SER A 138 -12.43 18.30 15.16
N GLY A 139 -11.17 17.91 15.35
CA GLY A 139 -10.11 18.01 14.36
C GLY A 139 -9.56 19.43 14.18
N LEU A 140 -8.58 19.57 13.31
CA LEU A 140 -7.99 20.84 12.88
C LEU A 140 -8.95 21.62 11.99
N HIS A 141 -9.72 20.90 11.16
CA HIS A 141 -10.83 21.41 10.36
C HIS A 141 -11.90 20.32 10.18
N ASN A 142 -13.10 20.72 9.81
CA ASN A 142 -14.22 19.85 9.52
C ASN A 142 -15.25 20.64 8.66
N PRO A 143 -16.34 20.04 8.17
CA PRO A 143 -17.30 20.74 7.30
C PRO A 143 -17.91 22.03 7.87
N LEU A 144 -17.85 22.23 9.20
CA LEU A 144 -18.41 23.40 9.90
C LEU A 144 -17.34 24.29 10.54
N LYS A 145 -16.05 23.91 10.47
CA LYS A 145 -14.94 24.63 11.10
C LYS A 145 -13.75 24.70 10.14
N ALA A 146 -13.33 25.90 9.77
CA ALA A 146 -12.21 26.17 8.87
C ALA A 146 -12.26 25.36 7.56
N PRO A 147 -13.39 25.35 6.83
CA PRO A 147 -13.56 24.51 5.62
C PRO A 147 -12.60 24.89 4.48
N GLU A 148 -12.04 26.11 4.49
CA GLU A 148 -11.00 26.57 3.57
C GLU A 148 -9.72 25.71 3.63
N ARG A 149 -9.50 24.97 4.71
CA ARG A 149 -8.36 24.07 4.84
C ARG A 149 -8.44 22.84 3.92
N TYR A 150 -9.64 22.45 3.51
CA TYR A 150 -9.78 21.43 2.45
C TYR A 150 -9.16 21.91 1.13
N LEU A 151 -9.41 23.18 0.75
CA LEU A 151 -8.81 23.78 -0.45
C LEU A 151 -7.29 23.92 -0.29
N LYS A 152 -6.84 24.37 0.89
CA LYS A 152 -5.41 24.46 1.19
C LYS A 152 -4.68 23.12 0.99
N TYR A 153 -5.24 22.01 1.49
CA TYR A 153 -4.63 20.70 1.27
C TYR A 153 -4.71 20.23 -0.18
N GLY A 154 -5.74 20.64 -0.90
CA GLY A 154 -5.82 20.42 -2.35
C GLY A 154 -4.72 21.16 -3.12
N GLU A 155 -4.39 22.40 -2.71
CA GLU A 155 -3.27 23.17 -3.26
C GLU A 155 -1.91 22.56 -2.88
N VAL A 156 -1.73 22.12 -1.63
CA VAL A 156 -0.51 21.42 -1.20
C VAL A 156 -0.32 20.15 -2.02
N SER A 157 -1.37 19.37 -2.21
CA SER A 157 -1.32 18.13 -3.02
C SER A 157 -0.96 18.41 -4.49
N ALA A 158 -1.52 19.48 -5.08
CA ALA A 158 -1.21 19.90 -6.43
C ALA A 158 0.28 20.29 -6.58
N LYS A 159 0.80 21.11 -5.66
CA LYS A 159 2.20 21.54 -5.64
C LYS A 159 3.16 20.35 -5.44
N LEU A 160 2.83 19.44 -4.52
CA LEU A 160 3.59 18.21 -4.32
C LEU A 160 3.65 17.38 -5.59
N ALA A 161 2.51 17.18 -6.27
CA ALA A 161 2.45 16.44 -7.52
C ALA A 161 3.28 17.10 -8.63
N GLU A 162 3.29 18.43 -8.70
CA GLU A 162 4.11 19.21 -9.63
C GLU A 162 5.61 19.05 -9.33
N GLU A 163 6.03 19.22 -8.06
CA GLU A 163 7.42 19.03 -7.63
C GLU A 163 7.90 17.60 -7.91
N MET A 164 7.11 16.59 -7.55
CA MET A 164 7.43 15.17 -7.76
C MET A 164 7.44 14.77 -9.25
N ARG A 165 6.96 15.62 -10.17
CA ARG A 165 7.07 15.41 -11.62
C ARG A 165 8.42 15.85 -12.19
N LYS A 166 9.19 16.64 -11.43
CA LYS A 166 10.52 17.08 -11.84
C LYS A 166 11.48 15.89 -11.85
N PRO A 167 12.22 15.64 -12.95
CA PRO A 167 13.13 14.49 -13.04
C PRO A 167 14.15 14.40 -11.90
N ALA A 168 14.64 15.54 -11.40
CA ALA A 168 15.58 15.57 -10.28
C ALA A 168 14.95 15.09 -8.97
N VAL A 169 13.66 15.39 -8.74
CA VAL A 169 12.92 14.96 -7.55
C VAL A 169 12.51 13.49 -7.65
N GLU A 170 12.05 13.05 -8.83
CA GLU A 170 11.76 11.63 -9.09
C GLU A 170 13.01 10.76 -8.84
N GLU A 171 14.15 11.16 -9.42
CA GLU A 171 15.42 10.42 -9.26
C GLU A 171 15.93 10.47 -7.82
N PHE A 172 15.84 11.62 -7.14
CA PHE A 172 16.22 11.76 -5.74
C PHE A 172 15.50 10.74 -4.86
N PHE A 173 14.16 10.66 -4.92
CA PHE A 173 13.40 9.71 -4.12
C PHE A 173 13.65 8.26 -4.55
N ALA A 174 13.74 7.97 -5.85
CA ALA A 174 14.04 6.63 -6.33
C ALA A 174 15.39 6.12 -5.79
N ARG A 175 16.44 6.97 -5.82
CA ARG A 175 17.76 6.64 -5.26
C ARG A 175 17.72 6.52 -3.74
N LEU A 176 17.05 7.43 -3.06
CA LEU A 176 16.92 7.37 -1.60
C LEU A 176 16.22 6.08 -1.14
N ILE A 177 15.15 5.66 -1.83
CA ILE A 177 14.49 4.38 -1.58
C ILE A 177 15.47 3.22 -1.79
N GLN A 178 16.22 3.20 -2.90
CA GLN A 178 17.21 2.15 -3.16
C GLN A 178 18.31 2.06 -2.09
N ARG A 179 18.64 3.19 -1.45
CA ARG A 179 19.68 3.21 -0.39
C ARG A 179 19.23 2.51 0.88
N VAL A 180 17.97 2.64 1.27
CA VAL A 180 17.47 2.15 2.57
C VAL A 180 16.56 0.91 2.45
N ALA A 181 15.89 0.74 1.32
CA ALA A 181 15.07 -0.43 0.98
C ALA A 181 15.44 -0.94 -0.42
N PRO A 182 16.56 -1.67 -0.57
CA PRO A 182 17.10 -2.06 -1.87
C PRO A 182 16.10 -2.81 -2.74
N LYS A 183 15.82 -2.25 -3.90
CA LYS A 183 14.99 -2.81 -4.96
C LYS A 183 15.46 -2.24 -6.31
N SER A 184 15.04 -2.82 -7.43
CA SER A 184 15.45 -2.31 -8.74
C SER A 184 15.04 -0.83 -8.91
N HIS A 185 15.82 -0.08 -9.69
CA HIS A 185 15.50 1.33 -9.96
C HIS A 185 14.09 1.51 -10.53
N ALA A 186 13.66 0.60 -11.42
CA ALA A 186 12.32 0.63 -11.99
C ALA A 186 11.22 0.49 -10.91
N GLN A 187 11.44 -0.34 -9.90
CA GLN A 187 10.49 -0.51 -8.78
C GLN A 187 10.50 0.69 -7.83
N ALA A 188 11.67 1.23 -7.51
CA ALA A 188 11.78 2.44 -6.70
C ALA A 188 11.15 3.66 -7.39
N LEU A 189 11.38 3.83 -8.68
CA LEU A 189 10.74 4.88 -9.48
C LEU A 189 9.22 4.68 -9.59
N ALA A 190 8.75 3.44 -9.73
CA ALA A 190 7.32 3.14 -9.75
C ALA A 190 6.62 3.56 -8.45
N GLU A 191 7.25 3.36 -7.30
CA GLU A 191 6.76 3.82 -5.99
C GLU A 191 6.60 5.35 -5.96
N VAL A 192 7.59 6.10 -6.46
CA VAL A 192 7.51 7.57 -6.57
C VAL A 192 6.36 8.00 -7.48
N VAL A 193 6.21 7.33 -8.63
CA VAL A 193 5.15 7.64 -9.62
C VAL A 193 3.76 7.34 -9.05
N VAL A 194 3.58 6.25 -8.32
CA VAL A 194 2.30 5.90 -7.67
C VAL A 194 1.94 6.95 -6.61
N THR A 195 2.90 7.34 -5.78
CA THR A 195 2.72 8.40 -4.76
C THR A 195 2.31 9.72 -5.42
N ARG A 196 3.00 10.14 -6.47
CA ARG A 196 2.65 11.33 -7.24
C ARG A 196 1.23 11.26 -7.81
N LYS A 197 0.84 10.14 -8.43
CA LYS A 197 -0.50 9.95 -8.99
C LYS A 197 -1.59 10.00 -7.93
N PHE A 198 -1.33 9.50 -6.74
CA PHE A 198 -2.25 9.67 -5.62
C PHE A 198 -2.45 11.16 -5.29
N LEU A 199 -1.37 11.94 -5.20
CA LEU A 199 -1.45 13.37 -4.97
C LEU A 199 -2.20 14.11 -6.10
N GLU A 200 -1.99 13.70 -7.37
CA GLU A 200 -2.74 14.21 -8.52
C GLU A 200 -4.26 13.99 -8.39
N ASN A 201 -4.68 12.82 -7.89
CA ASN A 201 -6.09 12.49 -7.69
C ASN A 201 -6.76 13.36 -6.62
N PHE A 202 -6.00 13.89 -5.65
CA PHE A 202 -6.48 14.73 -4.57
C PHE A 202 -6.00 16.18 -4.69
N ALA A 203 -5.71 16.66 -5.90
CA ALA A 203 -5.34 18.03 -6.18
C ALA A 203 -6.57 18.96 -6.26
N GLY A 204 -6.36 20.24 -5.91
CA GLY A 204 -7.37 21.28 -6.00
C GLY A 204 -8.62 20.98 -5.18
N ASP A 205 -9.80 21.10 -5.78
CA ASP A 205 -11.09 20.96 -5.10
C ASP A 205 -11.44 19.51 -4.68
N ASN A 206 -10.69 18.52 -5.16
CA ASN A 206 -10.99 17.11 -4.88
C ASN A 206 -10.90 16.75 -3.39
N VAL A 207 -10.04 17.42 -2.62
CA VAL A 207 -9.95 17.21 -1.17
C VAL A 207 -11.25 17.63 -0.47
N ARG A 208 -11.86 18.74 -0.89
CA ARG A 208 -13.14 19.18 -0.33
C ARG A 208 -14.26 18.16 -0.54
N PHE A 209 -14.27 17.45 -1.66
CA PHE A 209 -15.26 16.40 -1.91
C PHE A 209 -15.13 15.17 -1.00
N LEU A 210 -14.02 14.98 -0.31
CA LEU A 210 -13.91 13.94 0.73
C LEU A 210 -14.88 14.18 1.89
N ALA A 211 -15.19 15.44 2.20
CA ALA A 211 -16.11 15.83 3.28
C ALA A 211 -17.59 15.72 2.90
N ARG A 212 -17.93 15.38 1.65
CA ARG A 212 -19.32 15.24 1.20
C ARG A 212 -20.12 14.29 2.07
N GLY A 213 -21.33 14.71 2.39
CA GLY A 213 -22.32 13.91 3.13
C GLY A 213 -23.61 13.77 2.34
N PHE A 214 -24.71 13.68 3.05
CA PHE A 214 -26.06 13.69 2.48
C PHE A 214 -26.93 14.70 3.25
N SER A 215 -28.07 15.04 2.65
CA SER A 215 -29.12 15.83 3.28
C SER A 215 -30.46 15.21 2.91
N VAL A 216 -31.34 15.03 3.91
CA VAL A 216 -32.70 14.55 3.74
C VAL A 216 -33.68 15.43 4.51
N SER A 217 -34.93 15.51 4.04
CA SER A 217 -35.99 16.17 4.76
C SER A 217 -36.29 15.42 6.06
N GLY A 218 -36.67 16.14 7.11
CA GLY A 218 -37.22 15.56 8.32
C GLY A 218 -38.71 15.21 8.15
N ASP A 219 -39.35 14.87 9.25
CA ASP A 219 -40.74 14.42 9.29
C ASP A 219 -41.76 15.56 9.48
N HIS A 220 -41.31 16.80 9.64
CA HIS A 220 -42.16 17.99 9.68
C HIS A 220 -41.50 19.20 8.99
N LEU A 221 -42.29 20.25 8.76
CA LEU A 221 -41.87 21.47 8.08
C LEU A 221 -40.72 22.15 8.81
N GLY A 222 -39.63 22.39 8.09
CA GLY A 222 -38.41 23.08 8.60
C GLY A 222 -37.38 22.16 9.23
N GLN A 223 -37.64 20.86 9.33
CA GLN A 223 -36.68 19.86 9.79
C GLN A 223 -35.88 19.29 8.61
N THR A 224 -34.56 19.20 8.78
CA THR A 224 -33.66 18.52 7.82
C THR A 224 -32.54 17.81 8.56
N SER A 225 -32.18 16.60 8.12
CA SER A 225 -31.03 15.85 8.61
C SER A 225 -29.86 15.97 7.65
N HIS A 226 -28.68 16.25 8.19
CA HIS A 226 -27.42 16.35 7.46
C HIS A 226 -26.41 15.35 8.00
N GLY A 227 -26.12 14.30 7.24
CA GLY A 227 -25.03 13.36 7.52
C GLY A 227 -23.69 13.93 7.05
N LEU A 228 -22.72 14.05 7.95
CA LEU A 228 -21.41 14.65 7.72
C LEU A 228 -20.30 13.62 7.95
N ARG A 229 -19.21 13.74 7.18
CA ARG A 229 -17.96 13.07 7.49
C ARG A 229 -17.16 13.93 8.46
N TRP A 230 -16.81 13.38 9.62
CA TRP A 230 -16.22 14.12 10.73
C TRP A 230 -14.85 13.52 11.10
N PRO A 231 -13.79 14.36 11.27
CA PRO A 231 -12.47 13.88 11.68
C PRO A 231 -12.49 13.26 13.07
N TYR A 232 -11.60 12.33 13.32
CA TYR A 232 -11.36 11.81 14.67
C TYR A 232 -10.61 12.82 15.58
N GLY A 233 -9.87 13.77 14.99
CA GLY A 233 -9.00 14.72 15.67
C GLY A 233 -7.57 14.19 15.81
N PRO A 234 -7.09 13.83 17.02
CA PRO A 234 -5.78 13.22 17.18
C PRO A 234 -5.76 11.78 16.67
N VAL A 235 -4.87 11.48 15.71
CA VAL A 235 -4.70 10.15 15.13
C VAL A 235 -3.23 9.76 15.05
N SER A 236 -2.93 8.48 14.92
CA SER A 236 -1.56 8.04 14.66
C SER A 236 -1.47 7.15 13.42
N VAL A 237 -0.28 7.12 12.82
CA VAL A 237 0.07 6.37 11.62
C VAL A 237 1.37 5.64 11.88
N ILE A 238 1.35 4.31 11.78
CA ILE A 238 2.54 3.46 11.97
C ILE A 238 2.75 2.68 10.68
N THR A 239 3.89 2.93 9.99
CA THR A 239 4.14 2.41 8.65
C THR A 239 5.34 1.48 8.58
N PRO A 240 5.31 0.51 7.64
CA PRO A 240 6.35 -0.49 7.46
C PRO A 240 7.55 0.05 6.67
N PHE A 241 8.51 -0.83 6.41
CA PHE A 241 9.77 -0.51 5.74
C PHE A 241 9.73 -0.72 4.20
N ASN A 242 8.83 -1.54 3.68
CA ASN A 242 8.93 -2.10 2.32
C ASN A 242 8.58 -1.11 1.19
N PHE A 243 7.66 -0.17 1.46
CA PHE A 243 7.34 0.96 0.58
C PHE A 243 7.42 2.27 1.37
N PRO A 244 8.65 2.78 1.59
CA PRO A 244 8.91 3.85 2.56
C PRO A 244 8.39 5.23 2.15
N LEU A 245 7.97 5.40 0.91
CA LEU A 245 7.36 6.63 0.40
C LEU A 245 5.85 6.46 0.22
N GLU A 246 5.43 5.46 -0.55
CA GLU A 246 4.04 5.27 -0.95
C GLU A 246 3.10 5.08 0.23
N ILE A 247 3.32 4.05 1.04
CA ILE A 247 2.42 3.72 2.16
C ILE A 247 2.30 4.88 3.15
N PRO A 248 3.39 5.46 3.69
CA PRO A 248 3.27 6.53 4.66
C PRO A 248 2.64 7.80 4.07
N VAL A 249 2.92 8.14 2.81
CA VAL A 249 2.35 9.34 2.18
C VAL A 249 0.85 9.20 1.96
N LEU A 250 0.38 8.05 1.43
CA LEU A 250 -1.05 7.82 1.20
C LEU A 250 -1.84 7.85 2.53
N GLN A 251 -1.27 7.32 3.60
CA GLN A 251 -1.88 7.30 4.92
C GLN A 251 -1.87 8.68 5.58
N LEU A 252 -0.71 9.35 5.63
CA LEU A 252 -0.56 10.68 6.22
C LEU A 252 -1.45 11.71 5.53
N MET A 253 -1.37 11.79 4.19
CA MET A 253 -2.16 12.78 3.45
C MET A 253 -3.66 12.51 3.61
N GLY A 254 -4.10 11.25 3.62
CA GLY A 254 -5.49 10.90 3.91
C GLY A 254 -5.98 11.40 5.27
N ALA A 255 -5.15 11.27 6.32
CA ALA A 255 -5.44 11.79 7.65
C ALA A 255 -5.57 13.32 7.66
N LEU A 256 -4.63 14.02 7.02
CA LEU A 256 -4.60 15.49 6.96
C LEU A 256 -5.74 16.04 6.11
N PHE A 257 -6.08 15.42 4.99
CA PHE A 257 -7.21 15.80 4.13
C PHE A 257 -8.53 15.83 4.91
N MET A 258 -8.73 14.87 5.82
CA MET A 258 -9.97 14.79 6.62
C MET A 258 -9.96 15.71 7.86
N GLY A 259 -8.87 16.42 8.14
CA GLY A 259 -8.79 17.37 9.25
C GLY A 259 -8.26 16.80 10.56
N ASN A 260 -7.60 15.66 10.52
CA ASN A 260 -6.93 15.11 11.69
C ASN A 260 -5.54 15.73 11.89
N LYS A 261 -5.03 15.73 13.14
CA LYS A 261 -3.62 15.89 13.44
C LYS A 261 -3.00 14.48 13.54
N ALA A 262 -1.93 14.24 12.78
CA ALA A 262 -1.30 12.93 12.69
C ALA A 262 0.03 12.86 13.45
N LEU A 263 0.20 11.85 14.30
CA LEU A 263 1.52 11.40 14.77
C LEU A 263 1.98 10.26 13.87
N VAL A 264 3.09 10.44 13.17
CA VAL A 264 3.61 9.45 12.21
C VAL A 264 4.89 8.82 12.73
N LYS A 265 4.93 7.49 12.72
CA LYS A 265 6.11 6.67 12.98
C LYS A 265 6.33 5.72 11.82
N SER A 266 7.37 5.94 11.04
CA SER A 266 7.84 4.96 10.04
C SER A 266 8.84 3.98 10.66
N ASP A 267 9.09 2.84 10.00
CA ASP A 267 10.20 1.98 10.39
C ASP A 267 11.53 2.78 10.31
N THR A 268 12.29 2.79 11.40
CA THR A 268 13.51 3.62 11.51
C THR A 268 14.54 3.30 10.44
N LYS A 269 14.60 2.06 9.96
CA LYS A 269 15.48 1.65 8.86
C LYS A 269 15.33 2.48 7.60
N VAL A 270 14.11 3.00 7.36
CA VAL A 270 13.76 3.69 6.10
C VAL A 270 13.14 5.08 6.31
N SER A 271 13.03 5.52 7.54
CA SER A 271 12.30 6.73 7.96
C SER A 271 12.77 8.01 7.29
N ILE A 272 14.03 8.06 6.87
CA ILE A 272 14.60 9.21 6.14
C ILE A 272 13.85 9.53 4.83
N VAL A 273 13.26 8.52 4.18
CA VAL A 273 12.48 8.74 2.94
C VAL A 273 11.25 9.59 3.23
N LEU A 274 10.50 9.24 4.28
CA LEU A 274 9.34 10.02 4.71
C LEU A 274 9.75 11.38 5.27
N GLU A 275 10.85 11.45 6.02
CA GLU A 275 11.38 12.71 6.54
C GLU A 275 11.66 13.71 5.40
N GLN A 276 12.31 13.28 4.32
CA GLN A 276 12.56 14.12 3.15
C GLN A 276 11.26 14.51 2.42
N PHE A 277 10.28 13.60 2.36
CA PHE A 277 8.95 13.94 1.82
C PHE A 277 8.23 14.99 2.67
N ILE A 278 8.30 14.89 4.00
CA ILE A 278 7.70 15.89 4.89
C ILE A 278 8.35 17.25 4.67
N ARG A 279 9.67 17.33 4.46
CA ARG A 279 10.35 18.60 4.12
C ARG A 279 9.78 19.21 2.84
N LEU A 280 9.67 18.41 1.78
CA LEU A 280 9.04 18.85 0.53
C LEU A 280 7.58 19.30 0.76
N MET A 281 6.83 18.56 1.58
CA MET A 281 5.45 18.91 1.90
C MET A 281 5.32 20.26 2.61
N LEU A 282 6.23 20.57 3.52
CA LEU A 282 6.27 21.87 4.20
C LEU A 282 6.65 23.00 3.23
N GLU A 283 7.60 22.80 2.33
CA GLU A 283 7.92 23.74 1.25
C GLU A 283 6.72 23.98 0.31
N CYS A 284 5.88 22.97 0.09
CA CYS A 284 4.63 23.11 -0.66
C CYS A 284 3.50 23.82 0.12
N GLY A 285 3.74 24.20 1.37
CA GLY A 285 2.87 25.03 2.18
C GLY A 285 1.96 24.28 3.17
N ALA A 286 2.25 23.02 3.47
CA ALA A 286 1.57 22.32 4.56
C ALA A 286 1.95 22.95 5.92
N PRO A 287 1.00 23.12 6.87
CA PRO A 287 1.33 23.62 8.19
C PRO A 287 2.14 22.60 9.00
N ALA A 288 3.32 22.99 9.47
CA ALA A 288 4.23 22.12 10.20
C ALA A 288 3.65 21.58 11.53
N THR A 289 2.66 22.24 12.11
CA THR A 289 2.01 21.85 13.37
C THR A 289 0.87 20.84 13.19
N ASP A 290 0.49 20.52 11.94
CA ASP A 290 -0.59 19.59 11.65
C ASP A 290 -0.19 18.11 11.79
N LEU A 291 1.11 17.86 11.86
CA LEU A 291 1.67 16.53 12.07
C LEU A 291 2.86 16.56 13.03
N ASP A 292 3.11 15.41 13.64
CA ASP A 292 4.37 15.11 14.32
C ASP A 292 4.97 13.86 13.63
N PHE A 293 6.29 13.84 13.43
CA PHE A 293 7.04 12.72 12.87
C PHE A 293 8.15 12.32 13.82
N ILE A 294 8.20 11.05 14.20
CA ILE A 294 9.16 10.56 15.21
C ILE A 294 9.82 9.24 14.80
N ASN A 295 11.05 9.08 15.27
CA ASN A 295 11.79 7.83 15.26
C ASN A 295 11.84 7.28 16.69
N CYS A 296 11.35 6.07 16.89
CA CYS A 296 11.38 5.37 18.17
C CYS A 296 11.20 3.87 17.95
N ASP A 297 11.46 3.07 18.98
CA ASP A 297 11.12 1.67 18.98
C ASP A 297 9.61 1.43 19.25
N GLY A 298 9.19 0.15 19.20
CA GLY A 298 7.78 -0.21 19.40
C GLY A 298 7.31 0.01 20.84
N ALA A 299 8.15 -0.20 21.83
CA ALA A 299 7.80 -0.02 23.24
C ALA A 299 7.56 1.47 23.55
N THR A 300 8.46 2.33 23.09
CA THR A 300 8.32 3.79 23.19
C THR A 300 7.07 4.30 22.47
N MET A 301 6.81 3.80 21.26
CA MET A 301 5.60 4.19 20.52
C MET A 301 4.34 3.77 21.29
N ASN A 302 4.31 2.58 21.84
CA ASN A 302 3.18 2.11 22.66
C ASN A 302 2.93 3.01 23.87
N GLU A 303 4.00 3.43 24.58
CA GLU A 303 3.89 4.36 25.71
C GLU A 303 3.36 5.73 25.28
N ILE A 304 3.81 6.26 24.15
CA ILE A 304 3.29 7.52 23.57
C ILE A 304 1.79 7.38 23.26
N LEU A 305 1.37 6.29 22.64
CA LEU A 305 -0.03 6.03 22.30
C LEU A 305 -0.92 5.94 23.55
N ARG A 306 -0.44 5.25 24.60
CA ARG A 306 -1.17 5.15 25.89
C ARG A 306 -1.37 6.52 26.55
N ARG A 307 -0.38 7.43 26.48
CA ARG A 307 -0.46 8.79 27.02
C ARG A 307 -1.28 9.72 26.16
N ALA A 308 -1.07 9.72 24.85
CA ALA A 308 -1.73 10.63 23.92
C ALA A 308 -3.18 10.24 23.62
N LYS A 309 -3.52 8.95 23.72
CA LYS A 309 -4.85 8.38 23.47
C LYS A 309 -5.45 8.85 22.12
N PRO A 310 -4.77 8.57 21.00
CA PRO A 310 -5.32 8.90 19.70
C PRO A 310 -6.69 8.23 19.53
N LYS A 311 -7.58 8.87 18.79
CA LYS A 311 -8.94 8.35 18.56
C LYS A 311 -8.96 7.24 17.52
N MET A 312 -7.92 7.17 16.70
CA MET A 312 -7.73 6.10 15.73
C MET A 312 -6.23 5.99 15.43
N THR A 313 -5.75 4.77 15.32
CA THR A 313 -4.39 4.43 14.85
C THR A 313 -4.50 3.59 13.59
N LEU A 314 -3.85 3.99 12.50
CA LEU A 314 -3.65 3.10 11.35
C LEU A 314 -2.28 2.44 11.47
N PHE A 315 -2.28 1.12 11.50
CA PHE A 315 -1.08 0.30 11.58
C PHE A 315 -0.94 -0.56 10.32
N THR A 316 0.23 -0.50 9.71
CA THR A 316 0.63 -1.42 8.64
C THR A 316 1.89 -2.15 9.07
N GLY A 317 1.83 -3.49 9.15
CA GLY A 317 2.96 -4.31 9.60
C GLY A 317 2.58 -5.73 9.96
N SER A 318 3.33 -6.39 10.85
CA SER A 318 3.09 -7.79 11.18
C SER A 318 1.84 -8.02 12.04
N GLN A 319 1.15 -9.14 11.80
CA GLN A 319 -0.04 -9.57 12.54
C GLN A 319 0.18 -9.63 14.06
N LYS A 320 1.37 -10.07 14.50
CA LYS A 320 1.71 -10.12 15.93
C LYS A 320 1.64 -8.73 16.60
N VAL A 321 2.17 -7.70 15.92
CA VAL A 321 2.13 -6.32 16.44
C VAL A 321 0.71 -5.75 16.33
N ALA A 322 -0.01 -6.06 15.26
CA ALA A 322 -1.40 -5.64 15.07
C ALA A 322 -2.31 -6.14 16.20
N HIS A 323 -2.23 -7.42 16.54
CA HIS A 323 -2.98 -8.01 17.67
C HIS A 323 -2.63 -7.35 19.02
N HIS A 324 -1.33 -7.06 19.25
CA HIS A 324 -0.91 -6.33 20.44
C HIS A 324 -1.52 -4.93 20.49
N LEU A 325 -1.42 -4.15 19.42
CA LEU A 325 -1.97 -2.80 19.34
C LEU A 325 -3.50 -2.78 19.47
N THR A 326 -4.20 -3.76 18.89
CA THR A 326 -5.66 -3.88 19.02
C THR A 326 -6.08 -3.99 20.46
N LYS A 327 -5.34 -4.78 21.27
CA LYS A 327 -5.58 -4.94 22.70
C LYS A 327 -5.23 -3.68 23.50
N GLU A 328 -4.05 -3.09 23.23
CA GLU A 328 -3.56 -1.91 23.96
C GLU A 328 -4.38 -0.64 23.68
N LEU A 329 -5.02 -0.56 22.51
CA LEU A 329 -5.79 0.61 22.06
C LEU A 329 -7.31 0.38 22.12
N ASP A 330 -7.78 -0.64 22.84
CA ASP A 330 -9.21 -0.95 22.98
C ASP A 330 -9.95 -1.01 21.63
N GLY A 331 -9.31 -1.56 20.60
CA GLY A 331 -9.87 -1.66 19.25
C GLY A 331 -9.93 -0.34 18.46
N ASN A 332 -9.38 0.76 18.98
CA ASN A 332 -9.28 2.04 18.24
C ASN A 332 -8.15 2.00 17.20
N VAL A 333 -8.16 0.99 16.36
CA VAL A 333 -7.13 0.71 15.36
C VAL A 333 -7.76 0.27 14.04
N LYS A 334 -7.11 0.66 12.95
CA LYS A 334 -7.31 0.11 11.62
C LYS A 334 -6.02 -0.58 11.19
N LEU A 335 -6.15 -1.72 10.51
CA LEU A 335 -5.05 -2.64 10.26
C LEU A 335 -4.89 -2.96 8.78
N GLU A 336 -3.65 -2.98 8.34
CA GLU A 336 -3.17 -3.73 7.19
C GLU A 336 -2.02 -4.60 7.72
N ASP A 337 -2.34 -5.80 8.23
CA ASP A 337 -1.48 -6.55 9.14
C ASP A 337 -1.11 -7.95 8.65
N ALA A 338 -1.67 -8.40 7.57
CA ALA A 338 -1.36 -9.71 7.02
C ALA A 338 -1.72 -9.78 5.54
N GLY A 339 -0.84 -10.38 4.77
CA GLY A 339 -1.06 -10.76 3.39
C GLY A 339 -0.51 -12.17 3.16
N PHE A 340 -1.37 -13.16 3.05
CA PHE A 340 -1.01 -14.43 2.43
C PHE A 340 -1.79 -14.54 1.13
N ASP A 341 -1.29 -13.85 0.11
CA ASP A 341 -2.02 -13.60 -1.11
C ASP A 341 -1.92 -14.76 -2.08
N TRP A 342 -3.04 -15.09 -2.68
CA TRP A 342 -3.16 -16.23 -3.56
C TRP A 342 -3.50 -15.83 -5.00
N LYS A 343 -3.08 -16.67 -5.93
CA LYS A 343 -3.50 -16.61 -7.33
C LYS A 343 -4.04 -17.96 -7.78
N ILE A 344 -5.22 -17.95 -8.39
CA ILE A 344 -5.84 -19.13 -9.01
C ILE A 344 -5.76 -18.98 -10.52
N LEU A 345 -5.12 -19.94 -11.18
CA LEU A 345 -5.13 -20.10 -12.62
C LEU A 345 -6.30 -21.03 -13.00
N GLY A 346 -7.33 -20.52 -13.66
CA GLY A 346 -8.52 -21.26 -14.05
C GLY A 346 -8.28 -22.34 -15.11
N PRO A 347 -9.29 -23.13 -15.50
CA PRO A 347 -9.12 -24.26 -16.41
C PRO A 347 -8.75 -23.86 -17.84
N ASP A 348 -9.03 -22.62 -18.24
CA ASP A 348 -8.79 -22.06 -19.57
C ASP A 348 -7.38 -21.46 -19.69
N VAL A 349 -6.49 -22.21 -20.35
CA VAL A 349 -5.11 -21.76 -20.58
C VAL A 349 -5.05 -20.70 -21.68
N GLY A 350 -4.35 -19.60 -21.41
CA GLY A 350 -4.08 -18.56 -22.40
C GLY A 350 -2.88 -17.70 -22.02
N ASP A 351 -2.15 -17.15 -23.02
CA ASP A 351 -1.04 -16.21 -22.80
C ASP A 351 -0.01 -16.68 -21.76
N VAL A 352 0.43 -17.94 -21.84
CA VAL A 352 1.26 -18.61 -20.80
C VAL A 352 2.51 -17.80 -20.46
N ASP A 353 3.18 -17.18 -21.44
CA ASP A 353 4.37 -16.37 -21.20
C ASP A 353 4.05 -15.09 -20.41
N TYR A 354 2.91 -14.45 -20.71
CA TYR A 354 2.46 -13.28 -19.96
C TYR A 354 2.09 -13.65 -18.51
N VAL A 355 1.34 -14.74 -18.31
CA VAL A 355 0.93 -15.19 -16.98
C VAL A 355 2.14 -15.61 -16.15
N ALA A 356 3.12 -16.34 -16.75
CA ALA A 356 4.37 -16.67 -16.07
C ALA A 356 5.14 -15.43 -15.64
N HIS A 357 5.24 -14.39 -16.52
CA HIS A 357 5.86 -13.12 -16.18
C HIS A 357 5.14 -12.44 -15.00
N VAL A 358 3.81 -12.40 -15.01
CA VAL A 358 3.04 -11.80 -13.91
C VAL A 358 3.20 -12.58 -12.61
N CYS A 359 3.22 -13.92 -12.64
CA CYS A 359 3.48 -14.75 -11.47
C CYS A 359 4.88 -14.50 -10.89
N ASP A 360 5.91 -14.41 -11.75
CA ASP A 360 7.28 -14.06 -11.34
C ASP A 360 7.35 -12.66 -10.70
N GLN A 361 6.70 -11.65 -11.31
CA GLN A 361 6.67 -10.29 -10.75
C GLN A 361 5.89 -10.22 -9.43
N ASP A 362 4.76 -10.90 -9.34
CA ASP A 362 3.94 -10.91 -8.14
C ASP A 362 4.66 -11.60 -6.96
N ALA A 363 5.36 -12.70 -7.20
CA ALA A 363 6.07 -13.42 -6.15
C ALA A 363 7.41 -12.76 -5.75
N TYR A 364 8.21 -12.30 -6.71
CA TYR A 364 9.63 -12.01 -6.44
C TYR A 364 10.04 -10.56 -6.61
N ALA A 365 9.23 -9.67 -7.17
CA ALA A 365 9.54 -8.26 -7.21
C ALA A 365 9.72 -7.71 -5.78
N CYS A 366 10.63 -6.75 -5.57
CA CYS A 366 11.05 -6.25 -4.26
C CYS A 366 11.55 -7.37 -3.31
N SER A 367 12.09 -8.47 -3.85
CA SER A 367 12.49 -9.67 -3.09
C SER A 367 11.34 -10.29 -2.29
N GLY A 368 10.12 -10.25 -2.83
CA GLY A 368 8.92 -10.76 -2.14
C GLY A 368 8.45 -9.93 -0.95
N GLN A 369 9.09 -8.79 -0.66
CA GLN A 369 8.76 -7.92 0.48
C GLN A 369 7.59 -6.98 0.14
N LYS A 370 6.47 -7.56 -0.27
CA LYS A 370 5.23 -6.86 -0.59
C LYS A 370 4.09 -7.50 0.19
N CYS A 371 3.26 -6.66 0.80
CA CYS A 371 2.03 -7.13 1.43
C CYS A 371 1.09 -7.83 0.43
N SER A 372 1.23 -7.53 -0.87
CA SER A 372 0.50 -8.13 -1.99
C SER A 372 1.32 -9.16 -2.79
N ALA A 373 2.41 -9.70 -2.23
CA ALA A 373 3.19 -10.73 -2.92
C ALA A 373 2.37 -12.02 -3.07
N GLN A 374 2.44 -12.62 -4.26
CA GLN A 374 1.87 -13.95 -4.48
C GLN A 374 2.59 -14.98 -3.60
N SER A 375 1.93 -15.39 -2.52
CA SER A 375 2.47 -16.34 -1.54
C SER A 375 2.15 -17.79 -1.93
N ILE A 376 0.99 -18.03 -2.58
CA ILE A 376 0.60 -19.32 -3.11
C ILE A 376 -0.02 -19.20 -4.50
N LEU A 377 0.37 -20.11 -5.40
CA LEU A 377 -0.17 -20.25 -6.75
C LEU A 377 -0.90 -21.58 -6.90
N PHE A 378 -2.22 -21.52 -7.10
CA PHE A 378 -3.06 -22.65 -7.45
C PHE A 378 -3.10 -22.79 -8.97
N MET A 379 -2.48 -23.84 -9.51
CA MET A 379 -2.38 -24.10 -10.95
C MET A 379 -3.37 -25.17 -11.36
N HIS A 380 -4.35 -24.84 -12.19
CA HIS A 380 -5.13 -25.89 -12.83
C HIS A 380 -4.20 -26.83 -13.63
N GLU A 381 -4.49 -28.14 -13.67
CA GLU A 381 -3.65 -29.14 -14.34
C GLU A 381 -3.32 -28.80 -15.81
N ASN A 382 -4.20 -28.07 -16.49
CA ASN A 382 -3.98 -27.60 -17.86
C ASN A 382 -2.78 -26.63 -17.96
N TRP A 383 -2.56 -25.76 -16.95
CA TRP A 383 -1.40 -24.89 -16.89
C TRP A 383 -0.11 -25.64 -16.58
N VAL A 384 -0.21 -26.69 -15.75
CA VAL A 384 0.94 -27.58 -15.50
C VAL A 384 1.35 -28.29 -16.81
N LYS A 385 0.38 -28.83 -17.57
CA LYS A 385 0.60 -29.40 -18.89
C LYS A 385 1.17 -28.40 -19.90
N ALA A 386 0.80 -27.11 -19.78
CA ALA A 386 1.33 -26.01 -20.61
C ALA A 386 2.73 -25.52 -20.17
N GLY A 387 3.32 -26.09 -19.10
CA GLY A 387 4.68 -25.80 -18.67
C GLY A 387 4.86 -24.48 -17.91
N ILE A 388 3.82 -23.99 -17.24
CA ILE A 388 3.87 -22.71 -16.50
C ILE A 388 4.97 -22.67 -15.45
N GLU A 389 5.17 -23.75 -14.68
CA GLU A 389 6.20 -23.86 -13.64
C GLU A 389 7.61 -23.64 -14.21
N ALA A 390 7.96 -24.31 -15.31
CA ALA A 390 9.26 -24.16 -15.94
C ALA A 390 9.51 -22.73 -16.47
N LYS A 391 8.46 -22.07 -16.97
CA LYS A 391 8.55 -20.67 -17.42
C LYS A 391 8.78 -19.71 -16.26
N ILE A 392 8.07 -19.88 -15.13
CA ILE A 392 8.29 -19.07 -13.92
C ILE A 392 9.72 -19.31 -13.41
N ALA A 393 10.18 -20.56 -13.33
CA ALA A 393 11.55 -20.89 -12.91
C ALA A 393 12.62 -20.22 -13.79
N SER A 394 12.42 -20.21 -15.11
CA SER A 394 13.32 -19.53 -16.06
C SER A 394 13.38 -18.01 -15.86
N LEU A 395 12.27 -17.36 -15.51
CA LEU A 395 12.23 -15.94 -15.22
C LEU A 395 12.87 -15.63 -13.86
N ALA A 396 12.57 -16.41 -12.86
CA ALA A 396 13.14 -16.31 -11.52
C ALA A 396 14.68 -16.43 -11.52
N ALA A 397 15.23 -17.33 -12.32
CA ALA A 397 16.68 -17.51 -12.48
C ALA A 397 17.41 -16.31 -13.13
N GLN A 398 16.69 -15.39 -13.77
CA GLN A 398 17.27 -14.18 -14.36
C GLN A 398 17.43 -13.03 -13.34
N ARG A 399 16.85 -13.16 -12.15
CA ARG A 399 16.95 -12.15 -11.09
C ARG A 399 18.33 -12.19 -10.45
N ASN A 400 18.86 -11.02 -10.18
CA ASN A 400 20.23 -10.90 -9.67
C ASN A 400 20.38 -9.71 -8.72
N LEU A 401 21.44 -9.77 -7.89
CA LEU A 401 21.76 -8.75 -6.90
C LEU A 401 22.32 -7.47 -7.53
N SER A 402 23.00 -7.56 -8.67
CA SER A 402 23.62 -6.38 -9.31
C SER A 402 22.60 -5.36 -9.82
N ASP A 403 21.43 -5.85 -10.29
CA ASP A 403 20.33 -5.01 -10.76
C ASP A 403 19.27 -4.77 -9.67
N LEU A 404 19.47 -5.33 -8.46
CA LEU A 404 18.53 -5.33 -7.34
C LEU A 404 17.14 -5.89 -7.72
N THR A 405 17.09 -6.82 -8.69
CA THR A 405 15.88 -7.55 -9.03
C THR A 405 15.56 -8.65 -8.02
N VAL A 406 16.57 -9.05 -7.26
CA VAL A 406 16.51 -9.73 -5.95
C VAL A 406 17.60 -9.11 -5.07
N GLY A 407 17.37 -9.01 -3.75
CA GLY A 407 18.31 -8.35 -2.83
C GLY A 407 18.00 -8.69 -1.37
N PRO A 408 18.48 -7.87 -0.43
CA PRO A 408 18.31 -8.15 0.98
C PRO A 408 16.83 -8.12 1.41
N VAL A 409 16.48 -9.06 2.28
CA VAL A 409 15.19 -9.09 3.00
C VAL A 409 15.40 -8.50 4.37
N LEU A 410 14.70 -7.41 4.70
CA LEU A 410 15.02 -6.57 5.85
C LEU A 410 14.45 -7.03 7.20
N THR A 411 13.63 -8.07 7.22
CA THR A 411 12.90 -8.53 8.41
C THR A 411 13.14 -9.97 8.79
N VAL A 412 13.68 -10.78 7.88
CA VAL A 412 13.87 -12.23 8.06
C VAL A 412 15.27 -12.60 7.62
N THR A 413 15.95 -13.46 8.39
CA THR A 413 17.30 -13.94 8.05
C THR A 413 17.29 -15.01 6.97
N THR A 414 18.40 -15.18 6.28
CA THR A 414 18.62 -16.27 5.30
C THR A 414 18.25 -17.62 5.91
N GLN A 415 18.75 -17.93 7.10
CA GLN A 415 18.51 -19.21 7.77
C GLN A 415 17.02 -19.46 8.01
N THR A 416 16.28 -18.44 8.50
CA THR A 416 14.84 -18.58 8.76
C THR A 416 14.06 -18.93 7.48
N MET A 417 14.40 -18.30 6.34
CA MET A 417 13.76 -18.58 5.06
C MET A 417 14.09 -19.97 4.54
N LEU A 418 15.36 -20.39 4.62
CA LEU A 418 15.80 -21.72 4.18
C LEU A 418 15.22 -22.84 5.06
N ASP A 419 15.14 -22.63 6.38
CA ASP A 419 14.51 -23.58 7.30
C ASP A 419 13.03 -23.77 6.99
N HIS A 420 12.33 -22.69 6.66
CA HIS A 420 10.93 -22.76 6.26
C HIS A 420 10.76 -23.50 4.94
N ALA A 421 11.56 -23.18 3.92
CA ALA A 421 11.55 -23.87 2.63
C ALA A 421 11.83 -25.37 2.78
N LYS A 422 12.79 -25.74 3.65
CA LYS A 422 13.11 -27.13 3.97
C LYS A 422 11.93 -27.85 4.60
N LYS A 423 11.28 -27.28 5.63
CA LYS A 423 10.09 -27.87 6.27
C LYS A 423 8.96 -28.10 5.27
N LEU A 424 8.73 -27.17 4.35
CA LEU A 424 7.73 -27.33 3.28
C LEU A 424 8.10 -28.48 2.34
N ALA A 425 9.37 -28.60 1.96
CA ALA A 425 9.86 -29.65 1.06
C ALA A 425 9.85 -31.05 1.69
N GLU A 426 9.82 -31.15 3.03
CA GLU A 426 9.71 -32.40 3.78
C GLU A 426 8.25 -32.93 3.87
N LEU A 427 7.26 -32.15 3.46
CA LEU A 427 5.86 -32.60 3.45
C LEU A 427 5.64 -33.72 2.40
N PRO A 428 4.71 -34.64 2.64
CA PRO A 428 4.45 -35.76 1.71
C PRO A 428 4.12 -35.29 0.29
N GLY A 429 4.92 -35.74 -0.68
CA GLY A 429 4.77 -35.39 -2.10
C GLY A 429 5.25 -33.99 -2.47
N ALA A 430 5.79 -33.23 -1.52
CA ALA A 430 6.39 -31.91 -1.78
C ALA A 430 7.78 -32.04 -2.43
N ARG A 431 8.21 -30.97 -3.10
CA ARG A 431 9.55 -30.86 -3.71
C ARG A 431 9.96 -29.40 -3.85
N VAL A 432 11.24 -29.16 -3.85
CA VAL A 432 11.77 -27.87 -4.30
C VAL A 432 11.54 -27.78 -5.81
N ALA A 433 10.73 -26.82 -6.25
CA ALA A 433 10.49 -26.60 -7.68
C ALA A 433 11.68 -25.88 -8.32
N PHE A 434 12.20 -24.83 -7.63
CA PHE A 434 13.44 -24.14 -7.98
C PHE A 434 13.91 -23.28 -6.78
N GLY A 435 15.17 -22.79 -6.83
CA GLY A 435 15.81 -22.03 -5.76
C GLY A 435 16.14 -22.88 -4.53
N GLY A 436 15.84 -22.39 -3.34
CA GLY A 436 16.10 -23.10 -2.08
C GLY A 436 17.53 -22.98 -1.59
N ARG A 437 18.28 -21.97 -2.06
CA ARG A 437 19.68 -21.72 -1.73
C ARG A 437 19.92 -20.27 -1.33
N GLU A 438 21.04 -20.03 -0.67
CA GLU A 438 21.50 -18.70 -0.39
C GLU A 438 21.84 -17.95 -1.69
N LEU A 439 21.55 -16.65 -1.74
CA LEU A 439 21.80 -15.79 -2.90
C LEU A 439 23.31 -15.74 -3.20
N ASN A 440 23.67 -15.91 -4.47
CA ASN A 440 25.05 -15.93 -4.95
C ASN A 440 25.95 -16.91 -4.14
N GLU A 441 25.43 -18.03 -3.70
CA GLU A 441 26.16 -19.03 -2.90
C GLU A 441 26.84 -18.45 -1.64
N GLY A 442 26.26 -17.35 -1.09
CA GLY A 442 26.79 -16.63 0.06
C GLY A 442 27.84 -15.55 -0.27
N GLU A 443 28.23 -15.41 -1.54
CA GLU A 443 29.18 -14.38 -1.98
C GLU A 443 28.53 -13.00 -2.12
N HIS A 444 28.24 -12.36 -0.98
CA HIS A 444 27.67 -11.01 -0.92
C HIS A 444 28.05 -10.27 0.38
N ASN A 445 27.84 -8.93 0.39
CA ASN A 445 28.10 -8.07 1.54
C ASN A 445 26.83 -7.72 2.35
N ILE A 446 25.72 -8.44 2.15
CA ILE A 446 24.48 -8.23 2.91
C ILE A 446 24.75 -8.62 4.37
N PRO A 447 24.42 -7.74 5.35
CA PRO A 447 24.56 -8.05 6.77
C PRO A 447 23.74 -9.29 7.20
N SER A 448 24.29 -10.12 8.07
CA SER A 448 23.68 -11.39 8.52
C SER A 448 22.32 -11.24 9.22
N GLN A 449 22.02 -10.04 9.71
CA GLN A 449 20.70 -9.69 10.27
C GLN A 449 19.60 -9.61 9.21
N TYR A 450 19.95 -9.55 7.96
CA TYR A 450 19.05 -9.53 6.80
C TYR A 450 19.11 -10.86 6.06
N GLY A 451 18.07 -11.16 5.29
CA GLY A 451 18.00 -12.38 4.51
C GLY A 451 18.46 -12.19 3.08
N ALA A 452 19.03 -13.23 2.50
CA ALA A 452 19.47 -13.26 1.11
C ALA A 452 19.35 -14.69 0.56
N ILE A 453 18.24 -14.97 -0.13
CA ILE A 453 18.02 -16.24 -0.82
C ILE A 453 17.69 -16.00 -2.29
N GLU A 454 17.96 -17.00 -3.12
CA GLU A 454 17.48 -17.04 -4.49
C GLU A 454 15.93 -17.06 -4.52
N PRO A 455 15.27 -16.54 -5.58
CA PRO A 455 13.85 -16.76 -5.78
C PRO A 455 13.51 -18.23 -5.67
N THR A 456 12.65 -18.57 -4.73
CA THR A 456 12.39 -19.95 -4.31
C THR A 456 10.92 -20.30 -4.48
N ALA A 457 10.65 -21.51 -5.00
CA ALA A 457 9.31 -22.08 -5.00
C ALA A 457 9.32 -23.52 -4.51
N ILE A 458 8.39 -23.84 -3.62
CA ILE A 458 8.17 -25.19 -3.11
C ILE A 458 6.82 -25.69 -3.63
N PHE A 459 6.83 -26.78 -4.40
CA PHE A 459 5.60 -27.45 -4.78
C PHE A 459 5.12 -28.34 -3.63
N VAL A 460 3.87 -28.15 -3.21
CA VAL A 460 3.20 -28.98 -2.20
C VAL A 460 1.84 -29.41 -2.75
N PRO A 461 1.51 -30.73 -2.81
CA PRO A 461 0.20 -31.17 -3.28
C PRO A 461 -0.94 -30.57 -2.47
N LEU A 462 -2.03 -30.12 -3.12
CA LEU A 462 -3.18 -29.48 -2.46
C LEU A 462 -3.76 -30.36 -1.34
N LYS A 463 -3.91 -31.66 -1.58
CA LYS A 463 -4.37 -32.62 -0.56
C LYS A 463 -3.44 -32.71 0.65
N THR A 464 -2.13 -32.55 0.45
CA THR A 464 -1.15 -32.52 1.54
C THR A 464 -1.28 -31.23 2.35
N ILE A 465 -1.47 -30.09 1.70
CA ILE A 465 -1.74 -28.82 2.38
C ILE A 465 -2.98 -28.93 3.27
N MET A 466 -4.05 -29.53 2.76
CA MET A 466 -5.34 -29.64 3.45
C MET A 466 -5.44 -30.86 4.39
N ALA A 467 -4.41 -31.70 4.50
CA ALA A 467 -4.45 -32.94 5.28
C ALA A 467 -4.50 -32.71 6.80
N SER A 468 -3.93 -31.61 7.30
CA SER A 468 -3.96 -31.25 8.72
C SER A 468 -3.83 -29.72 8.91
N ASP A 469 -4.17 -29.24 10.11
CA ASP A 469 -4.02 -27.82 10.46
C ASP A 469 -2.55 -27.40 10.51
N GLU A 470 -1.64 -28.31 10.91
CA GLU A 470 -0.20 -28.08 10.93
C GLU A 470 0.35 -27.88 9.52
N ASN A 471 -0.02 -28.75 8.58
CA ASN A 471 0.40 -28.64 7.19
C ASN A 471 -0.15 -27.35 6.57
N PHE A 472 -1.44 -27.06 6.81
CA PHE A 472 -2.08 -25.84 6.33
C PHE A 472 -1.38 -24.61 6.86
N LYS A 473 -1.17 -24.52 8.17
CA LYS A 473 -0.47 -23.40 8.80
C LYS A 473 0.95 -23.24 8.29
N LEU A 474 1.69 -24.36 8.09
CA LEU A 474 3.03 -24.30 7.53
C LEU A 474 3.01 -23.73 6.09
N ALA A 475 2.09 -24.23 5.25
CA ALA A 475 1.98 -23.82 3.85
C ALA A 475 1.44 -22.40 3.66
N THR A 476 0.69 -21.87 4.65
CA THR A 476 0.10 -20.51 4.62
C THR A 476 0.79 -19.52 5.57
N THR A 477 2.01 -19.82 6.02
CA THR A 477 2.83 -18.88 6.80
C THR A 477 3.50 -17.89 5.87
N GLU A 478 3.22 -16.60 6.04
CA GLU A 478 3.86 -15.52 5.32
C GLU A 478 5.33 -15.36 5.73
N ILE A 479 6.25 -15.52 4.80
CA ILE A 479 7.70 -15.38 5.03
C ILE A 479 8.20 -13.96 4.74
N PHE A 480 7.46 -13.20 3.96
CA PHE A 480 7.80 -11.83 3.53
C PHE A 480 9.18 -11.75 2.87
N GLY A 481 9.44 -12.70 1.99
CA GLY A 481 10.70 -12.87 1.25
C GLY A 481 10.46 -13.53 -0.11
N PRO A 482 11.49 -13.77 -0.93
CA PRO A 482 11.34 -14.31 -2.28
C PRO A 482 11.05 -15.83 -2.28
N LEU A 483 9.97 -16.22 -1.61
CA LEU A 483 9.51 -17.60 -1.47
C LEU A 483 8.01 -17.70 -1.70
N GLN A 484 7.57 -18.66 -2.51
CA GLN A 484 6.17 -18.99 -2.72
C GLN A 484 5.91 -20.49 -2.68
N VAL A 485 4.67 -20.87 -2.42
CA VAL A 485 4.15 -22.22 -2.55
C VAL A 485 3.50 -22.37 -3.92
N LEU A 486 3.81 -23.47 -4.63
CA LEU A 486 3.10 -23.90 -5.83
C LEU A 486 2.24 -25.11 -5.48
N THR A 487 1.02 -25.14 -5.98
CA THR A 487 0.16 -26.32 -5.88
C THR A 487 -0.64 -26.51 -7.17
N SER A 488 -1.12 -27.72 -7.42
CA SER A 488 -1.97 -28.00 -8.59
C SER A 488 -3.29 -28.63 -8.18
N TYR A 489 -4.30 -28.45 -9.04
CA TYR A 489 -5.64 -28.97 -8.86
C TYR A 489 -6.27 -29.34 -10.22
N CYS A 490 -7.29 -30.21 -10.22
CA CYS A 490 -8.12 -30.52 -11.38
C CYS A 490 -9.55 -30.02 -11.21
N ASP A 491 -10.42 -30.21 -12.21
CA ASP A 491 -11.82 -29.74 -12.19
C ASP A 491 -12.58 -30.20 -10.95
N ASP A 492 -12.37 -31.45 -10.51
CA ASP A 492 -13.04 -32.03 -9.33
C ASP A 492 -12.53 -31.43 -8.00
N GLU A 493 -11.39 -30.75 -8.01
CA GLU A 493 -10.74 -30.20 -6.81
C GLU A 493 -10.95 -28.68 -6.64
N VAL A 494 -11.73 -28.04 -7.51
CA VAL A 494 -12.04 -26.59 -7.39
C VAL A 494 -12.64 -26.25 -6.02
N SER A 495 -13.52 -27.11 -5.49
CA SER A 495 -14.07 -26.89 -4.15
C SER A 495 -13.00 -26.93 -3.07
N LEU A 496 -12.03 -27.84 -3.17
CA LEU A 496 -10.92 -27.92 -2.22
C LEU A 496 -9.99 -26.69 -2.26
N VAL A 497 -9.82 -26.06 -3.45
CA VAL A 497 -9.12 -24.77 -3.58
C VAL A 497 -9.90 -23.67 -2.85
N LEU A 498 -11.21 -23.62 -3.01
CA LEU A 498 -12.06 -22.63 -2.33
C LEU A 498 -12.08 -22.83 -0.82
N ASP A 499 -12.13 -24.09 -0.36
CA ASP A 499 -12.01 -24.45 1.06
C ASP A 499 -10.66 -24.00 1.64
N ALA A 500 -9.58 -24.10 0.85
CA ALA A 500 -8.28 -23.58 1.26
C ALA A 500 -8.27 -22.06 1.38
N CYS A 501 -8.91 -21.33 0.45
CA CYS A 501 -9.06 -19.88 0.52
C CYS A 501 -9.92 -19.45 1.71
N GLU A 502 -11.03 -20.14 1.99
CA GLU A 502 -11.90 -19.88 3.14
C GLU A 502 -11.18 -20.09 4.48
N LYS A 503 -10.30 -21.08 4.55
CA LYS A 503 -9.54 -21.41 5.77
C LYS A 503 -8.41 -20.41 6.07
N MET A 504 -8.03 -19.55 5.12
CA MET A 504 -7.00 -18.52 5.33
C MET A 504 -7.56 -17.39 6.20
N ASP A 505 -6.74 -16.85 7.11
CA ASP A 505 -7.13 -15.72 7.97
C ASP A 505 -6.72 -14.34 7.41
N ALA A 506 -5.83 -14.31 6.39
CA ALA A 506 -5.31 -13.09 5.81
C ALA A 506 -5.93 -12.84 4.43
N HIS A 507 -6.67 -11.74 4.26
CA HIS A 507 -7.48 -11.46 3.08
C HIS A 507 -7.15 -10.10 2.46
N LEU A 508 -5.87 -9.85 2.12
CA LEU A 508 -5.46 -8.60 1.52
C LEU A 508 -5.73 -8.59 0.01
N THR A 509 -4.90 -9.27 -0.78
CA THR A 509 -5.08 -9.30 -2.23
C THR A 509 -5.26 -10.73 -2.77
N ALA A 510 -5.84 -10.82 -3.96
CA ALA A 510 -6.04 -12.09 -4.66
C ALA A 510 -6.08 -11.90 -6.16
N ALA A 511 -5.86 -12.98 -6.92
CA ALA A 511 -5.98 -12.97 -8.36
C ALA A 511 -6.68 -14.23 -8.90
N VAL A 512 -7.57 -14.03 -9.88
CA VAL A 512 -8.22 -15.12 -10.64
C VAL A 512 -7.90 -14.92 -12.10
N VAL A 513 -7.09 -15.80 -12.67
CA VAL A 513 -6.67 -15.77 -14.08
C VAL A 513 -7.57 -16.73 -14.87
N SER A 514 -8.60 -16.21 -15.48
CA SER A 514 -9.52 -16.94 -16.35
C SER A 514 -10.31 -16.00 -17.25
N SER A 515 -10.79 -16.53 -18.36
CA SER A 515 -11.78 -15.89 -19.25
C SER A 515 -13.17 -16.52 -19.11
N ASP A 516 -13.28 -17.62 -18.37
CA ASP A 516 -14.56 -18.23 -18.05
C ASP A 516 -15.23 -17.43 -16.93
N GLU A 517 -16.24 -16.65 -17.33
CA GLU A 517 -16.95 -15.78 -16.39
C GLU A 517 -17.67 -16.55 -15.30
N LEU A 518 -18.17 -17.78 -15.56
CA LEU A 518 -18.82 -18.61 -14.54
C LEU A 518 -17.82 -19.11 -13.50
N PHE A 519 -16.63 -19.51 -13.95
CA PHE A 519 -15.54 -19.86 -13.04
C PHE A 519 -15.12 -18.65 -12.18
N VAL A 520 -14.91 -17.50 -12.82
CA VAL A 520 -14.56 -16.26 -12.11
C VAL A 520 -15.63 -15.90 -11.09
N GLN A 521 -16.92 -15.91 -11.45
CA GLN A 521 -18.01 -15.60 -10.53
C GLN A 521 -18.09 -16.60 -9.37
N ARG A 522 -17.83 -17.88 -9.62
CA ARG A 522 -17.78 -18.89 -8.56
C ARG A 522 -16.69 -18.59 -7.54
N VAL A 523 -15.47 -18.24 -8.01
CA VAL A 523 -14.36 -17.88 -7.11
C VAL A 523 -14.64 -16.61 -6.35
N LEU A 524 -15.06 -15.53 -7.04
CA LEU A 524 -15.35 -14.25 -6.41
C LEU A 524 -16.50 -14.34 -5.38
N GLY A 525 -17.51 -15.15 -5.64
CA GLY A 525 -18.63 -15.37 -4.71
C GLY A 525 -18.28 -16.22 -3.49
N SER A 526 -17.13 -16.88 -3.49
CA SER A 526 -16.68 -17.79 -2.42
C SER A 526 -15.44 -17.27 -1.67
N THR A 527 -15.00 -16.03 -1.92
CA THR A 527 -13.80 -15.46 -1.31
C THR A 527 -14.03 -14.03 -0.83
N VAL A 528 -13.20 -13.52 0.10
CA VAL A 528 -13.45 -12.25 0.82
C VAL A 528 -12.25 -11.28 0.78
N ASN A 529 -11.26 -11.49 -0.11
CA ASN A 529 -10.10 -10.60 -0.16
C ASN A 529 -10.49 -9.16 -0.48
N GLY A 530 -9.87 -8.21 0.20
CA GLY A 530 -10.19 -6.78 0.08
C GLY A 530 -9.94 -6.18 -1.30
N THR A 531 -8.94 -6.72 -2.00
CA THR A 531 -8.63 -6.35 -3.40
C THR A 531 -8.47 -7.62 -4.22
N THR A 532 -9.38 -7.89 -5.13
CA THR A 532 -9.28 -9.06 -6.02
C THR A 532 -9.21 -8.62 -7.47
N TYR A 533 -8.18 -9.08 -8.18
CA TYR A 533 -8.03 -8.88 -9.61
C TYR A 533 -8.56 -10.11 -10.36
N ALA A 534 -9.39 -9.92 -11.35
CA ALA A 534 -9.99 -11.02 -12.13
C ALA A 534 -9.79 -10.82 -13.63
N GLY A 535 -9.67 -11.90 -14.36
CA GLY A 535 -9.50 -11.93 -15.82
C GLY A 535 -8.08 -12.32 -16.26
N ARG A 536 -7.84 -12.39 -17.56
CA ARG A 536 -6.58 -12.86 -18.17
C ARG A 536 -5.33 -12.12 -17.69
N ARG A 537 -5.46 -10.88 -17.26
CA ARG A 537 -4.36 -10.03 -16.80
C ARG A 537 -4.31 -9.88 -15.29
N ALA A 538 -5.01 -10.73 -14.57
CA ALA A 538 -5.08 -10.66 -13.11
C ALA A 538 -3.69 -10.83 -12.47
N ARG A 539 -3.47 -10.08 -11.40
CA ARG A 539 -2.23 -10.02 -10.63
C ARG A 539 -2.58 -9.82 -9.15
N THR A 540 -1.69 -10.15 -8.25
CA THR A 540 -1.90 -9.84 -6.83
C THR A 540 -1.39 -8.44 -6.47
N THR A 541 -0.40 -7.94 -7.19
CA THR A 541 0.21 -6.63 -6.96
C THR A 541 -0.35 -5.57 -7.89
N GLY A 542 -0.82 -4.47 -7.35
CA GLY A 542 -1.32 -3.30 -8.09
C GLY A 542 -0.86 -1.99 -7.48
N ALA A 543 -1.24 -0.89 -8.13
CA ALA A 543 -0.91 0.46 -7.69
C ALA A 543 -2.12 1.07 -6.96
N PRO A 544 -2.05 1.34 -5.64
CA PRO A 544 -3.22 1.68 -4.82
C PRO A 544 -3.81 3.08 -5.08
N GLN A 545 -3.20 3.90 -5.92
CA GLN A 545 -3.68 5.26 -6.15
C GLN A 545 -5.05 5.36 -6.83
N ASN A 546 -5.58 4.29 -7.43
CA ASN A 546 -6.83 4.31 -8.21
C ASN A 546 -7.84 3.23 -7.83
N HIS A 547 -7.59 2.45 -6.79
CA HIS A 547 -8.53 1.46 -6.27
C HIS A 547 -8.29 1.26 -4.78
N TRP A 548 -9.28 0.69 -4.08
CA TRP A 548 -9.10 0.27 -2.70
C TRP A 548 -7.94 -0.72 -2.61
N PHE A 549 -7.03 -0.49 -1.67
CA PHE A 549 -6.02 -1.43 -1.26
C PHE A 549 -6.05 -1.56 0.26
N GLY A 550 -6.40 -2.73 0.74
CA GLY A 550 -6.56 -3.01 2.16
C GLY A 550 -7.27 -4.36 2.35
N PRO A 551 -7.19 -4.95 3.54
CA PRO A 551 -7.85 -6.21 3.84
C PRO A 551 -9.37 -6.08 3.85
N ALA A 552 -10.07 -7.22 3.87
CA ALA A 552 -11.50 -7.33 4.10
C ALA A 552 -11.81 -8.42 5.13
N GLY A 553 -13.09 -8.66 5.42
CA GLY A 553 -13.52 -9.69 6.37
C GLY A 553 -13.38 -9.30 7.85
N THR A 554 -12.92 -8.09 8.15
CA THR A 554 -12.78 -7.59 9.53
C THR A 554 -13.24 -6.13 9.64
N PRO A 555 -13.90 -5.75 10.74
CA PRO A 555 -14.24 -4.33 11.00
C PRO A 555 -13.02 -3.45 11.24
N LEU A 556 -11.86 -4.05 11.52
CA LEU A 556 -10.59 -3.34 11.73
C LEU A 556 -9.85 -3.06 10.43
N ALA A 557 -10.33 -3.50 9.29
CA ALA A 557 -9.68 -3.31 7.99
C ALA A 557 -9.34 -1.85 7.73
N GLY A 558 -8.05 -1.59 7.46
CA GLY A 558 -7.51 -0.31 7.02
C GLY A 558 -7.23 -0.33 5.53
N GLY A 559 -7.79 0.62 4.76
CA GLY A 559 -7.53 0.73 3.33
C GLY A 559 -6.85 2.04 2.98
N ILE A 560 -6.16 2.05 1.83
CA ILE A 560 -5.52 3.23 1.26
C ILE A 560 -5.96 3.43 -0.19
N GLY A 561 -5.65 4.57 -0.78
CA GLY A 561 -5.67 4.84 -2.21
C GLY A 561 -6.88 5.61 -2.74
N THR A 562 -8.08 5.37 -2.25
CA THR A 562 -9.31 5.95 -2.81
C THR A 562 -10.06 6.86 -1.84
N ILE A 563 -11.07 7.55 -2.37
CA ILE A 563 -12.01 8.36 -1.60
C ILE A 563 -12.64 7.53 -0.46
N GLU A 564 -13.09 6.30 -0.77
CA GLU A 564 -13.69 5.37 0.19
C GLU A 564 -12.70 5.03 1.30
N ALA A 565 -11.46 4.70 0.96
CA ALA A 565 -10.41 4.38 1.92
C ALA A 565 -10.16 5.56 2.89
N ILE A 566 -9.97 6.77 2.35
CA ILE A 566 -9.74 7.97 3.15
C ILE A 566 -10.93 8.25 4.09
N ARG A 567 -12.15 8.17 3.57
CA ARG A 567 -13.36 8.45 4.34
C ARG A 567 -13.63 7.40 5.42
N LEU A 568 -13.44 6.12 5.12
CA LEU A 568 -13.69 5.03 6.07
C LEU A 568 -12.61 4.94 7.16
N VAL A 569 -11.37 5.25 6.80
CA VAL A 569 -10.24 5.14 7.74
C VAL A 569 -10.11 6.40 8.61
N TRP A 570 -10.25 7.61 8.02
CA TRP A 570 -9.87 8.85 8.66
C TRP A 570 -11.02 9.73 9.12
N SER A 571 -12.26 9.22 9.07
CA SER A 571 -13.44 9.96 9.55
C SER A 571 -14.54 9.05 10.05
N CYS A 572 -15.39 9.59 10.90
CA CYS A 572 -16.62 8.94 11.36
C CYS A 572 -17.86 9.67 10.83
N HIS A 573 -19.01 9.03 10.96
CA HIS A 573 -20.30 9.66 10.69
C HIS A 573 -20.69 10.59 11.85
N ARG A 574 -21.21 11.77 11.51
CA ARG A 574 -21.88 12.68 12.43
C ARG A 574 -23.16 13.19 11.79
N GLU A 575 -24.27 13.13 12.49
CA GLU A 575 -25.54 13.68 12.05
C GLU A 575 -25.84 15.01 12.75
N VAL A 576 -26.33 15.99 11.98
CA VAL A 576 -26.83 17.27 12.49
C VAL A 576 -28.26 17.42 11.99
N ILE A 577 -29.20 17.49 12.92
CA ILE A 577 -30.61 17.73 12.63
C ILE A 577 -30.85 19.23 12.83
N TYR A 578 -31.23 19.90 11.76
CA TYR A 578 -31.72 21.27 11.83
C TYR A 578 -33.24 21.24 11.96
N ASP A 579 -33.75 21.80 13.02
CA ASP A 579 -35.17 21.96 13.26
C ASP A 579 -35.50 23.45 13.35
N ARG A 580 -35.92 24.01 12.23
CA ARG A 580 -36.12 25.46 12.02
C ARG A 580 -37.57 25.80 11.80
N GLY A 581 -38.46 24.82 11.99
CA GLY A 581 -39.90 25.02 11.85
C GLY A 581 -40.46 25.97 12.91
N PRO A 582 -41.59 26.64 12.64
CA PRO A 582 -42.29 27.42 13.67
C PRO A 582 -42.80 26.49 14.76
N VAL A 583 -42.81 26.95 15.99
CA VAL A 583 -43.59 26.33 17.05
C VAL A 583 -45.07 26.52 16.69
N GLU A 584 -45.83 25.43 16.75
CA GLU A 584 -47.27 25.45 16.39
C GLU A 584 -48.04 26.52 17.20
N ALA A 585 -48.92 27.24 16.51
CA ALA A 585 -49.78 28.23 17.18
C ALA A 585 -50.69 27.51 18.18
N GLY A 586 -50.59 27.91 19.44
CA GLY A 586 -51.37 27.28 20.53
C GLY A 586 -50.63 26.13 21.23
N TRP A 587 -49.35 25.90 20.96
CA TRP A 587 -48.54 24.92 21.70
C TRP A 587 -48.59 25.20 23.21
N THR A 588 -48.83 24.18 23.99
CA THR A 588 -48.82 24.24 25.46
C THR A 588 -47.85 23.20 26.01
N THR A 589 -47.32 23.43 27.20
CA THR A 589 -46.41 22.49 27.85
C THR A 589 -47.10 21.14 28.03
N PRO A 590 -46.56 20.04 27.45
CA PRO A 590 -47.15 18.71 27.64
C PRO A 590 -47.08 18.26 29.10
N PRO A 591 -47.93 17.33 29.52
CA PRO A 591 -47.82 16.71 30.83
C PRO A 591 -46.44 16.12 31.04
N ARG A 592 -45.94 16.14 32.28
CA ARG A 592 -44.67 15.49 32.61
C ARG A 592 -44.79 13.99 32.36
N ALA A 593 -43.80 13.41 31.65
CA ALA A 593 -43.66 11.99 31.44
C ALA A 593 -43.31 11.26 32.73
#